data_877e0038601580d23323f40f96755e05
#
_entry.id   877e0038601580d23323f40f96755e05
#
_cell.length_a   1.000
_cell.length_b   1.000
_cell.length_c   1.000
_cell.angle_alpha   90.00
_cell.angle_beta   90.00
_cell.angle_gamma   90.00
#
_symmetry.space_group_name_H-M   'P 1'
#
loop_
_entity.id
_entity.type
_entity.pdbx_description
1 polymer ?
#
loop_
_entity_poly.entity_id
_entity_poly.type
_entity_poly.pdbx_seq_one_letter_code
_entity_poly.pdbx_strand_id
1 'polypeptide(L)'
;MQEMSNHWHGEWGWLPPPIKEPMEEPAQESAPVASPPIASLEKHRFSVAKDEGVVGSFGVITLQQGDTLPDVARHFGLGYEEIVAANPELDPWLPDASGRALIPVQFVLPRAPRRGLVINLAAMRLFYFPAKGNGAEVVTYPIGIGREGRATPSGAMRIARKIKNPTWYPTKNIRDDHLRWGDPLPAAVPPGPNNPLGKYALYLNRQMYLIHGTNKPYSVGLRASNGCIRLYPEDASKLYSQIPLNEPVYIVNQPYLVGWRDGVVYLQAYRSHEELNEKSLKKTVRANLKKWEQDQNQPLDWGKIERILQEGLGIPLPIAAGTPPIDAVLAGAQPIARPDKWFGQPESARKASNGWYVSAAVMSSETAAQRLAAILNHQGPPIPAQVVPSGERHQVIAGPFGNAKAAKTAVKRLKVDLELDGRILPPKASRQLSRPPNLPPGKRVFRTYRSRTDQPEDGTGGNGNRGDERLRSR
;
A
#
# COMPACT_ATOMS: atom_id res chain seq x y z
N MET A 1 -29.22 -20.78 5.46
CA MET A 1 -27.96 -20.02 5.60
C MET A 1 -27.33 -19.64 4.26
N GLN A 2 -28.09 -19.74 3.17
CA GLN A 2 -27.63 -19.47 1.80
C GLN A 2 -28.21 -18.16 1.22
N GLU A 3 -29.13 -17.51 1.93
CA GLU A 3 -29.83 -16.31 1.44
C GLU A 3 -29.23 -14.96 1.86
N MET A 4 -28.20 -14.94 2.72
CA MET A 4 -27.60 -13.66 3.16
C MET A 4 -26.40 -13.19 2.32
N SER A 5 -25.93 -13.96 1.33
CA SER A 5 -24.72 -13.57 0.55
C SER A 5 -25.03 -12.73 -0.70
N ASN A 6 -26.28 -12.70 -1.17
CA ASN A 6 -26.63 -12.06 -2.45
C ASN A 6 -27.21 -10.65 -2.34
N HIS A 7 -27.39 -10.09 -1.14
CA HIS A 7 -28.01 -8.76 -0.96
C HIS A 7 -27.05 -7.58 -0.97
N TRP A 8 -25.75 -7.81 -1.11
CA TRP A 8 -24.75 -6.73 -1.06
C TRP A 8 -24.26 -6.26 -2.44
N HIS A 9 -24.76 -6.85 -3.52
CA HIS A 9 -24.39 -6.47 -4.89
C HIS A 9 -25.43 -5.61 -5.61
N GLY A 10 -26.53 -5.31 -4.99
CA GLY A 10 -27.61 -4.55 -5.58
C GLY A 10 -28.05 -3.38 -4.72
N GLU A 11 -28.10 -2.23 -5.37
CA GLU A 11 -28.72 -0.99 -4.95
C GLU A 11 -27.91 -0.07 -4.03
N TRP A 12 -27.54 1.04 -4.60
CA TRP A 12 -27.04 2.25 -3.99
C TRP A 12 -28.14 2.93 -3.15
N GLY A 13 -28.59 2.26 -2.10
CA GLY A 13 -29.67 2.71 -1.25
C GLY A 13 -29.29 3.76 -0.20
N TRP A 14 -28.23 4.55 -0.41
CA TRP A 14 -27.88 5.66 0.47
C TRP A 14 -27.40 6.84 -0.36
N LEU A 15 -28.34 7.55 -0.92
CA LEU A 15 -28.13 8.93 -1.30
C LEU A 15 -28.23 9.77 -0.03
N PRO A 16 -27.36 10.76 0.17
CA PRO A 16 -27.47 11.65 1.32
C PRO A 16 -28.83 12.37 1.32
N PRO A 17 -29.31 12.79 2.49
CA PRO A 17 -30.53 13.57 2.58
C PRO A 17 -30.41 14.87 1.77
N PRO A 18 -31.53 15.43 1.28
CA PRO A 18 -31.52 16.69 0.55
C PRO A 18 -30.87 17.79 1.39
N ILE A 19 -30.04 18.58 0.76
CA ILE A 19 -29.36 19.73 1.36
C ILE A 19 -30.49 20.70 1.76
N LYS A 20 -30.59 21.03 3.06
CA LYS A 20 -31.42 22.17 3.49
C LYS A 20 -30.85 23.43 2.89
N GLU A 21 -31.70 24.23 2.30
CA GLU A 21 -31.30 25.51 1.72
C GLU A 21 -30.39 26.31 2.66
N PRO A 22 -29.30 26.90 2.17
CA PRO A 22 -28.45 27.74 2.99
C PRO A 22 -29.25 28.98 3.39
N MET A 23 -29.35 29.25 4.67
CA MET A 23 -29.72 30.57 5.15
C MET A 23 -28.65 31.56 4.67
N GLU A 24 -29.02 32.53 3.87
CA GLU A 24 -28.18 33.65 3.48
C GLU A 24 -27.70 34.39 4.73
N GLU A 25 -26.47 34.21 5.14
CA GLU A 25 -25.74 35.17 5.96
C GLU A 25 -24.70 35.89 5.10
N PRO A 26 -24.51 37.22 5.30
CA PRO A 26 -23.64 38.02 4.43
C PRO A 26 -22.20 37.59 4.58
N ALA A 27 -21.52 37.45 3.43
CA ALA A 27 -20.13 37.08 3.29
C ALA A 27 -19.20 37.95 4.15
N GLN A 28 -18.73 37.42 5.26
CA GLN A 28 -17.46 37.81 5.84
C GLN A 28 -16.40 36.89 5.25
N GLU A 29 -15.50 37.49 4.50
CA GLU A 29 -14.29 36.87 3.99
C GLU A 29 -13.42 36.42 5.18
N SER A 30 -13.70 35.21 5.66
CA SER A 30 -12.89 34.59 6.70
C SER A 30 -11.62 34.02 6.04
N ALA A 31 -10.46 34.53 6.47
CA ALA A 31 -9.17 33.95 6.17
C ALA A 31 -9.21 32.41 6.36
N PRO A 32 -8.56 31.60 5.50
CA PRO A 32 -8.58 30.15 5.64
C PRO A 32 -8.08 29.76 7.02
N VAL A 33 -8.96 29.17 7.82
CA VAL A 33 -8.59 28.59 9.11
C VAL A 33 -7.60 27.46 8.80
N ALA A 34 -6.33 27.68 9.12
CA ALA A 34 -5.29 26.69 8.99
C ALA A 34 -5.70 25.46 9.83
N SER A 35 -5.99 24.36 9.12
CA SER A 35 -6.22 23.08 9.79
C SER A 35 -5.00 22.77 10.66
N PRO A 36 -5.17 22.29 11.89
CA PRO A 36 -4.03 21.99 12.76
C PRO A 36 -3.11 20.98 12.09
N PRO A 37 -1.78 21.11 12.23
CA PRO A 37 -0.83 20.21 11.60
C PRO A 37 -1.15 18.75 11.96
N ILE A 38 -1.11 17.86 10.98
CA ILE A 38 -1.27 16.41 11.20
C ILE A 38 -0.06 15.95 12.01
N ALA A 39 -0.17 16.03 13.32
CA ALA A 39 0.89 15.64 14.23
C ALA A 39 0.72 14.17 14.59
N SER A 40 1.72 13.36 14.22
CA SER A 40 2.01 11.99 14.67
C SER A 40 1.02 10.86 14.36
N LEU A 41 1.55 9.65 14.32
CA LEU A 41 0.93 8.31 14.19
C LEU A 41 -0.34 8.03 15.03
N GLU A 42 -0.67 8.87 15.98
CA GLU A 42 -1.81 8.66 16.87
C GLU A 42 -3.14 9.11 16.30
N LYS A 43 -3.17 9.76 15.14
CA LYS A 43 -4.33 10.55 14.68
C LYS A 43 -5.10 10.03 13.48
N HIS A 44 -5.08 8.73 13.20
CA HIS A 44 -6.07 8.13 12.29
C HIS A 44 -7.40 7.84 13.00
N ARG A 45 -7.75 8.68 13.97
CA ARG A 45 -9.02 8.69 14.67
C ARG A 45 -9.79 9.94 14.28
N PHE A 46 -10.97 9.77 13.71
CA PHE A 46 -11.78 10.86 13.17
C PHE A 46 -13.17 10.83 13.79
N SER A 47 -13.70 12.01 14.10
CA SER A 47 -15.13 12.17 14.33
C SER A 47 -15.88 12.09 13.01
N VAL A 48 -17.04 11.47 13.00
CA VAL A 48 -17.89 11.28 11.83
C VAL A 48 -19.26 11.81 12.14
N ALA A 49 -19.68 12.88 11.47
CA ALA A 49 -21.05 13.35 11.58
C ALA A 49 -22.02 12.31 10.98
N LYS A 50 -23.28 12.31 11.45
CA LYS A 50 -24.27 11.27 11.10
C LYS A 50 -24.44 11.11 9.60
N ASP A 51 -24.45 12.23 8.87
CA ASP A 51 -24.75 12.30 7.43
C ASP A 51 -23.50 12.51 6.58
N GLU A 52 -22.30 12.47 7.19
CA GLU A 52 -21.03 12.64 6.49
C GLU A 52 -20.34 11.31 6.23
N GLY A 53 -19.59 11.27 5.12
CA GLY A 53 -18.84 10.10 4.68
C GLY A 53 -17.40 10.38 4.32
N VAL A 54 -16.89 11.61 4.53
CA VAL A 54 -15.50 11.98 4.25
C VAL A 54 -14.83 12.38 5.56
N VAL A 55 -13.67 11.79 5.84
CA VAL A 55 -12.90 12.05 7.07
C VAL A 55 -11.46 12.41 6.74
N GLY A 56 -10.82 13.16 7.63
CA GLY A 56 -9.41 13.54 7.49
C GLY A 56 -9.19 14.67 6.48
N SER A 57 -7.93 14.93 6.19
CA SER A 57 -7.47 15.91 5.22
C SER A 57 -6.15 15.43 4.61
N PHE A 58 -5.79 15.92 3.45
CA PHE A 58 -4.47 15.68 2.89
C PHE A 58 -3.56 16.89 3.10
N GLY A 59 -2.29 16.62 3.15
CA GLY A 59 -1.27 17.65 3.28
C GLY A 59 -0.08 17.36 2.37
N VAL A 60 0.97 18.15 2.47
CA VAL A 60 2.18 18.00 1.68
C VAL A 60 3.41 18.17 2.55
N ILE A 61 4.42 17.35 2.30
CA ILE A 61 5.74 17.48 2.93
C ILE A 61 6.82 17.78 1.89
N THR A 62 7.92 18.40 2.33
CA THR A 62 9.14 18.52 1.53
C THR A 62 10.08 17.38 1.90
N LEU A 63 10.48 16.61 0.90
CA LEU A 63 11.39 15.47 1.05
C LEU A 63 12.85 15.93 1.18
N GLN A 64 13.69 15.09 1.77
CA GLN A 64 15.13 15.28 1.90
C GLN A 64 15.86 14.06 1.35
N GLN A 65 17.16 14.23 1.10
CA GLN A 65 18.02 13.14 0.66
C GLN A 65 17.99 11.96 1.66
N GLY A 66 17.74 10.77 1.17
CA GLY A 66 17.62 9.55 1.97
C GLY A 66 16.22 9.24 2.47
N ASP A 67 15.22 10.10 2.20
CA ASP A 67 13.81 9.75 2.42
C ASP A 67 13.36 8.70 1.42
N THR A 68 12.41 7.87 1.84
CA THR A 68 11.68 6.95 0.96
C THR A 68 10.19 7.11 1.16
N LEU A 69 9.39 6.91 0.11
CA LEU A 69 7.93 6.95 0.29
C LEU A 69 7.40 5.87 1.26
N PRO A 70 7.97 4.63 1.32
CA PRO A 70 7.61 3.67 2.35
C PRO A 70 7.81 4.13 3.80
N ASP A 71 8.88 4.87 4.10
CA ASP A 71 9.10 5.44 5.45
C ASP A 71 8.06 6.51 5.75
N VAL A 72 7.82 7.41 4.79
CA VAL A 72 6.79 8.44 4.89
C VAL A 72 5.41 7.80 5.09
N ALA A 73 5.07 6.79 4.28
CA ALA A 73 3.80 6.09 4.39
C ALA A 73 3.59 5.51 5.79
N ARG A 74 4.58 4.79 6.31
CA ARG A 74 4.49 4.19 7.64
C ARG A 74 4.35 5.25 8.74
N HIS A 75 5.09 6.36 8.64
CA HIS A 75 5.00 7.46 9.60
C HIS A 75 3.61 8.08 9.66
N PHE A 76 2.98 8.26 8.51
CA PHE A 76 1.64 8.82 8.40
C PHE A 76 0.52 7.77 8.37
N GLY A 77 0.78 6.51 8.75
CA GLY A 77 -0.23 5.45 8.77
C GLY A 77 -0.90 5.21 7.41
N LEU A 78 -0.12 5.28 6.34
CA LEU A 78 -0.52 4.99 4.96
C LEU A 78 0.09 3.67 4.50
N GLY A 79 -0.52 3.03 3.51
CA GLY A 79 0.03 1.87 2.82
C GLY A 79 0.95 2.28 1.66
N TYR A 80 1.75 1.32 1.19
CA TYR A 80 2.67 1.56 0.07
C TYR A 80 1.95 2.07 -1.19
N GLU A 81 0.90 1.39 -1.63
CA GLU A 81 0.17 1.81 -2.84
C GLU A 81 -0.60 3.13 -2.64
N GLU A 82 -1.05 3.45 -1.43
CA GLU A 82 -1.72 4.72 -1.15
C GLU A 82 -0.78 5.91 -1.39
N ILE A 83 0.44 5.86 -0.83
CA ILE A 83 1.40 6.97 -0.98
C ILE A 83 1.94 7.05 -2.40
N VAL A 84 2.18 5.92 -3.07
CA VAL A 84 2.69 5.87 -4.44
C VAL A 84 1.64 6.34 -5.45
N ALA A 85 0.39 5.92 -5.30
CA ALA A 85 -0.70 6.35 -6.18
C ALA A 85 -0.97 7.85 -6.08
N ALA A 86 -0.82 8.43 -4.88
CA ALA A 86 -0.98 9.87 -4.66
C ALA A 86 0.22 10.69 -5.19
N ASN A 87 1.35 10.06 -5.48
CA ASN A 87 2.61 10.69 -5.92
C ASN A 87 3.21 9.96 -7.13
N PRO A 88 2.50 9.86 -8.27
CA PRO A 88 2.93 9.01 -9.40
C PRO A 88 4.24 9.46 -10.05
N GLU A 89 4.63 10.72 -9.88
CA GLU A 89 5.86 11.29 -10.44
C GLU A 89 7.11 11.02 -9.58
N LEU A 90 6.94 10.53 -8.34
CA LEU A 90 8.05 10.29 -7.44
C LEU A 90 8.53 8.83 -7.50
N ASP A 91 9.85 8.63 -7.54
CA ASP A 91 10.43 7.30 -7.30
C ASP A 91 10.20 6.91 -5.83
N PRO A 92 9.57 5.78 -5.53
CA PRO A 92 9.26 5.40 -4.15
C PRO A 92 10.48 5.20 -3.26
N TRP A 93 11.63 4.81 -3.83
CA TRP A 93 12.84 4.46 -3.10
C TRP A 93 13.90 5.54 -3.11
N LEU A 94 13.86 6.43 -4.12
CA LEU A 94 14.78 7.54 -4.30
C LEU A 94 14.02 8.76 -4.82
N PRO A 95 13.09 9.30 -4.04
CA PRO A 95 12.42 10.53 -4.44
C PRO A 95 13.43 11.69 -4.47
N ASP A 96 13.20 12.65 -5.36
CA ASP A 96 14.06 13.83 -5.46
C ASP A 96 14.11 14.60 -4.15
N ALA A 97 15.31 14.96 -3.71
CA ALA A 97 15.50 15.85 -2.58
C ALA A 97 14.88 17.22 -2.90
N SER A 98 14.20 17.84 -1.94
CA SER A 98 13.36 19.04 -2.11
C SER A 98 12.05 18.82 -2.91
N GLY A 99 11.79 17.63 -3.44
CA GLY A 99 10.50 17.25 -4.00
C GLY A 99 9.38 17.35 -2.97
N ARG A 100 8.15 17.60 -3.43
CA ARG A 100 6.96 17.64 -2.57
C ARG A 100 6.21 16.32 -2.68
N ALA A 101 5.94 15.69 -1.55
CA ALA A 101 5.11 14.49 -1.48
C ALA A 101 3.74 14.80 -0.85
N LEU A 102 2.68 14.43 -1.55
CA LEU A 102 1.32 14.51 -1.04
C LEU A 102 1.08 13.40 0.00
N ILE A 103 0.47 13.75 1.10
CA ILE A 103 0.12 12.85 2.21
C ILE A 103 -1.39 12.68 2.24
N PRO A 104 -1.95 11.61 1.64
CA PRO A 104 -3.39 11.46 1.40
C PRO A 104 -4.12 10.88 2.63
N VAL A 105 -4.12 11.59 3.77
CA VAL A 105 -4.82 11.18 5.00
C VAL A 105 -6.27 11.70 4.99
N GLN A 106 -6.92 11.58 3.85
CA GLN A 106 -8.34 11.87 3.67
C GLN A 106 -9.03 10.66 3.03
N PHE A 107 -10.18 10.26 3.55
CA PHE A 107 -10.84 9.02 3.13
C PHE A 107 -12.33 9.21 2.98
N VAL A 108 -12.91 8.59 1.93
CA VAL A 108 -14.34 8.34 1.87
C VAL A 108 -14.61 7.00 2.58
N LEU A 109 -15.53 7.03 3.54
CA LEU A 109 -15.90 5.84 4.30
C LEU A 109 -16.59 4.81 3.38
N PRO A 110 -16.24 3.51 3.49
CA PRO A 110 -16.85 2.46 2.70
C PRO A 110 -18.33 2.29 3.06
N ARG A 111 -19.11 1.82 2.09
CA ARG A 111 -20.51 1.48 2.26
C ARG A 111 -20.64 0.14 2.96
N ALA A 112 -20.73 0.20 4.27
CA ALA A 112 -20.93 -0.92 5.16
C ALA A 112 -21.49 -0.41 6.49
N PRO A 113 -22.01 -1.27 7.37
CA PRO A 113 -22.43 -0.87 8.70
C PRO A 113 -21.30 -0.19 9.47
N ARG A 114 -21.53 1.01 10.01
CA ARG A 114 -20.55 1.76 10.82
C ARG A 114 -20.43 1.16 12.23
N ARG A 115 -20.01 -0.11 12.29
CA ARG A 115 -19.79 -0.86 13.54
C ARG A 115 -18.71 -1.92 13.34
N GLY A 116 -17.89 -2.16 14.34
CA GLY A 116 -16.82 -3.15 14.27
C GLY A 116 -15.78 -2.82 13.22
N LEU A 117 -15.27 -3.81 12.53
CA LEU A 117 -14.25 -3.66 11.52
C LEU A 117 -14.89 -3.65 10.11
N VAL A 118 -14.60 -2.62 9.34
CA VAL A 118 -14.93 -2.55 7.92
C VAL A 118 -13.62 -2.52 7.13
N ILE A 119 -13.43 -3.47 6.22
CA ILE A 119 -12.21 -3.61 5.43
C ILE A 119 -12.56 -3.42 3.97
N ASN A 120 -12.02 -2.37 3.34
CA ASN A 120 -12.15 -2.17 1.91
C ASN A 120 -10.88 -2.67 1.21
N LEU A 121 -11.01 -3.76 0.45
CA LEU A 121 -9.89 -4.39 -0.25
C LEU A 121 -9.31 -3.50 -1.34
N ALA A 122 -10.15 -2.79 -2.09
CA ALA A 122 -9.69 -1.88 -3.13
C ALA A 122 -8.87 -0.71 -2.58
N ALA A 123 -9.20 -0.24 -1.38
CA ALA A 123 -8.46 0.81 -0.69
C ALA A 123 -7.24 0.27 0.09
N MET A 124 -7.14 -1.06 0.25
CA MET A 124 -6.21 -1.70 1.21
C MET A 124 -6.22 -1.01 2.57
N ARG A 125 -7.43 -0.73 3.10
CA ARG A 125 -7.61 -0.01 4.35
C ARG A 125 -8.70 -0.63 5.21
N LEU A 126 -8.43 -0.68 6.51
CA LEU A 126 -9.32 -1.10 7.57
C LEU A 126 -9.84 0.13 8.31
N PHE A 127 -11.14 0.16 8.55
CA PHE A 127 -11.85 1.16 9.34
C PHE A 127 -12.48 0.47 10.55
N TYR A 128 -12.13 0.90 11.74
CA TYR A 128 -12.70 0.42 12.99
C TYR A 128 -13.67 1.45 13.56
N PHE A 129 -14.92 1.06 13.73
CA PHE A 129 -15.98 1.83 14.36
C PHE A 129 -16.23 1.30 15.78
N PRO A 130 -15.68 1.95 16.83
CA PRO A 130 -15.86 1.49 18.20
C PRO A 130 -17.34 1.49 18.63
N ALA A 131 -17.78 0.45 19.34
CA ALA A 131 -19.17 0.31 19.78
C ALA A 131 -19.63 1.51 20.65
N LYS A 132 -18.74 2.05 21.50
CA LYS A 132 -19.03 3.21 22.34
C LYS A 132 -19.26 4.51 21.54
N GLY A 133 -18.72 4.61 20.34
CA GLY A 133 -18.87 5.78 19.44
C GLY A 133 -20.18 5.80 18.66
N ASN A 134 -20.98 4.75 18.70
CA ASN A 134 -22.23 4.60 17.94
C ASN A 134 -22.11 5.05 16.46
N GLY A 135 -20.98 4.75 15.82
CA GLY A 135 -20.67 5.13 14.45
C GLY A 135 -20.22 6.57 14.24
N ALA A 136 -20.17 7.39 15.30
CA ALA A 136 -19.69 8.78 15.25
C ALA A 136 -18.16 8.92 15.34
N GLU A 137 -17.45 7.80 15.44
CA GLU A 137 -15.99 7.76 15.49
C GLU A 137 -15.49 6.65 14.59
N VAL A 138 -14.39 6.89 13.89
CA VAL A 138 -13.68 5.89 13.11
C VAL A 138 -12.18 5.97 13.34
N VAL A 139 -11.53 4.81 13.49
CA VAL A 139 -10.08 4.67 13.49
C VAL A 139 -9.69 3.88 12.26
N THR A 140 -8.69 4.34 11.50
CA THR A 140 -8.31 3.65 10.26
C THR A 140 -6.86 3.19 10.27
N TYR A 141 -6.61 2.08 9.56
CA TYR A 141 -5.30 1.44 9.44
C TYR A 141 -5.06 0.98 8.01
N PRO A 142 -3.87 1.21 7.43
CA PRO A 142 -3.50 0.60 6.17
C PRO A 142 -3.29 -0.89 6.35
N ILE A 143 -3.59 -1.67 5.32
CA ILE A 143 -3.46 -3.13 5.35
C ILE A 143 -2.78 -3.68 4.11
N GLY A 144 -2.04 -4.79 4.27
CA GLY A 144 -1.68 -5.65 3.15
C GLY A 144 -2.72 -6.76 3.00
N ILE A 145 -3.01 -7.18 1.76
CA ILE A 145 -4.04 -8.16 1.43
C ILE A 145 -3.50 -9.33 0.61
N GLY A 146 -4.36 -10.29 0.26
CA GLY A 146 -4.04 -11.43 -0.58
C GLY A 146 -3.53 -11.03 -1.95
N ARG A 147 -2.49 -11.73 -2.43
CA ARG A 147 -1.96 -11.58 -3.79
C ARG A 147 -2.93 -12.18 -4.81
N GLU A 148 -2.70 -11.91 -6.07
CA GLU A 148 -3.40 -12.56 -7.18
C GLU A 148 -3.39 -14.09 -7.05
N GLY A 149 -4.51 -14.74 -7.31
CA GLY A 149 -4.71 -16.18 -7.11
C GLY A 149 -4.79 -16.63 -5.64
N ARG A 150 -4.67 -15.70 -4.68
CA ARG A 150 -4.79 -15.92 -3.23
C ARG A 150 -5.59 -14.79 -2.56
N ALA A 151 -6.68 -14.39 -3.17
CA ALA A 151 -7.47 -13.24 -2.77
C ALA A 151 -7.98 -13.34 -1.31
N THR A 152 -8.04 -12.19 -0.65
CA THR A 152 -8.77 -12.06 0.61
C THR A 152 -10.27 -12.09 0.32
N PRO A 153 -11.06 -12.98 0.96
CA PRO A 153 -12.48 -13.12 0.66
C PRO A 153 -13.30 -11.97 1.21
N SER A 154 -14.27 -11.50 0.43
CA SER A 154 -15.30 -10.56 0.88
C SER A 154 -16.39 -11.26 1.70
N GLY A 155 -17.17 -10.47 2.44
CA GLY A 155 -18.33 -10.92 3.20
C GLY A 155 -18.31 -10.52 4.68
N ALA A 156 -19.36 -10.92 5.39
CA ALA A 156 -19.49 -10.69 6.83
C ALA A 156 -18.84 -11.82 7.63
N MET A 157 -18.03 -11.43 8.61
CA MET A 157 -17.29 -12.33 9.49
C MET A 157 -17.31 -11.76 10.92
N ARG A 158 -16.59 -12.41 11.83
CA ARG A 158 -16.38 -11.93 13.20
C ARG A 158 -15.02 -12.39 13.72
N ILE A 159 -14.50 -11.70 14.73
CA ILE A 159 -13.31 -12.12 15.46
C ILE A 159 -13.65 -13.33 16.32
N ALA A 160 -13.11 -14.50 15.98
CA ALA A 160 -13.37 -15.74 16.68
C ALA A 160 -12.34 -16.02 17.80
N ARG A 161 -11.08 -15.59 17.61
CA ARG A 161 -9.99 -15.85 18.56
C ARG A 161 -8.90 -14.79 18.41
N LYS A 162 -8.24 -14.51 19.53
CA LYS A 162 -7.10 -13.58 19.60
C LYS A 162 -5.90 -14.29 20.23
N ILE A 163 -4.72 -14.18 19.60
CA ILE A 163 -3.48 -14.79 20.10
C ILE A 163 -2.36 -13.76 20.11
N LYS A 164 -1.71 -13.63 21.27
CA LYS A 164 -0.46 -12.91 21.45
C LYS A 164 0.70 -13.89 21.27
N ASN A 165 1.75 -13.49 20.57
CA ASN A 165 2.90 -14.31 20.21
C ASN A 165 2.49 -15.66 19.56
N PRO A 166 1.79 -15.62 18.42
CA PRO A 166 1.32 -16.83 17.75
C PRO A 166 2.48 -17.63 17.19
N THR A 167 2.36 -18.97 17.20
CA THR A 167 3.15 -19.82 16.31
C THR A 167 2.50 -19.82 14.93
N TRP A 168 3.30 -19.64 13.88
CA TRP A 168 2.80 -19.73 12.52
C TRP A 168 2.95 -21.16 11.99
N TYR A 169 1.83 -21.72 11.52
CA TYR A 169 1.77 -23.02 10.85
C TYR A 169 1.48 -22.77 9.35
N PRO A 170 2.52 -22.78 8.48
CA PRO A 170 2.30 -22.59 7.06
C PRO A 170 1.44 -23.72 6.49
N THR A 171 0.45 -23.35 5.69
CA THR A 171 -0.41 -24.33 5.03
C THR A 171 0.37 -25.17 4.03
N LYS A 172 -0.21 -26.31 3.59
CA LYS A 172 0.42 -27.15 2.56
C LYS A 172 0.78 -26.33 1.32
N ASN A 173 -0.15 -25.55 0.81
CA ASN A 173 0.06 -24.72 -0.39
C ASN A 173 1.21 -23.71 -0.21
N ILE A 174 1.35 -23.10 0.97
CA ILE A 174 2.44 -22.16 1.27
C ILE A 174 3.77 -22.92 1.29
N ARG A 175 3.83 -24.10 1.92
CA ARG A 175 5.04 -24.91 1.94
C ARG A 175 5.45 -25.40 0.55
N ASP A 176 4.48 -25.79 -0.28
CA ASP A 176 4.72 -26.22 -1.65
C ASP A 176 5.25 -25.08 -2.53
N ASP A 177 4.70 -23.86 -2.36
CA ASP A 177 5.20 -22.67 -3.05
C ASP A 177 6.66 -22.37 -2.67
N HIS A 178 6.96 -22.35 -1.35
CA HIS A 178 8.31 -22.12 -0.86
C HIS A 178 9.31 -23.22 -1.27
N LEU A 179 8.86 -24.47 -1.31
CA LEU A 179 9.70 -25.58 -1.78
C LEU A 179 10.11 -25.37 -3.25
N ARG A 180 9.17 -24.93 -4.09
CA ARG A 180 9.45 -24.62 -5.52
C ARG A 180 10.43 -23.45 -5.68
N TRP A 181 10.45 -22.52 -4.73
CA TRP A 181 11.41 -21.40 -4.72
C TRP A 181 12.76 -21.73 -4.08
N GLY A 182 12.98 -23.00 -3.70
CA GLY A 182 14.21 -23.42 -3.02
C GLY A 182 14.34 -22.94 -1.58
N ASP A 183 13.23 -22.54 -0.96
CA ASP A 183 13.15 -22.05 0.43
C ASP A 183 12.21 -22.90 1.29
N PRO A 184 12.52 -24.18 1.56
CA PRO A 184 11.64 -25.07 2.31
C PRO A 184 11.34 -24.50 3.69
N LEU A 185 10.05 -24.40 4.01
CA LEU A 185 9.57 -23.92 5.31
C LEU A 185 9.46 -25.06 6.31
N PRO A 186 9.75 -24.81 7.61
CA PRO A 186 9.47 -25.75 8.68
C PRO A 186 7.96 -25.93 8.84
N ALA A 187 7.54 -27.01 9.51
CA ALA A 187 6.13 -27.27 9.82
C ALA A 187 5.51 -26.19 10.70
N ALA A 188 6.33 -25.55 11.55
CA ALA A 188 5.92 -24.46 12.43
C ALA A 188 7.06 -23.45 12.59
N VAL A 189 6.72 -22.16 12.65
CA VAL A 189 7.64 -21.06 13.00
C VAL A 189 7.21 -20.51 14.36
N PRO A 190 8.04 -20.64 15.40
CA PRO A 190 7.70 -20.14 16.73
C PRO A 190 7.63 -18.61 16.77
N PRO A 191 7.10 -18.02 17.85
CA PRO A 191 7.15 -16.58 18.07
C PRO A 191 8.57 -16.05 17.96
N GLY A 192 8.73 -14.87 17.34
CA GLY A 192 10.03 -14.23 17.18
C GLY A 192 10.11 -13.36 15.94
N PRO A 193 11.29 -12.77 15.66
CA PRO A 193 11.48 -11.81 14.57
C PRO A 193 11.30 -12.43 13.17
N ASN A 194 11.44 -13.74 13.05
CA ASN A 194 11.26 -14.48 11.79
C ASN A 194 9.81 -14.93 11.55
N ASN A 195 8.90 -14.72 12.52
CA ASN A 195 7.51 -15.14 12.37
C ASN A 195 6.74 -14.11 11.53
N PRO A 196 6.18 -14.52 10.37
CA PRO A 196 5.48 -13.59 9.47
C PRO A 196 4.16 -13.06 10.04
N LEU A 197 3.61 -13.68 11.09
CA LEU A 197 2.40 -13.17 11.76
C LEU A 197 2.70 -12.00 12.72
N GLY A 198 3.96 -11.74 13.04
CA GLY A 198 4.32 -10.77 14.06
C GLY A 198 3.88 -11.21 15.47
N LYS A 199 3.64 -10.21 16.34
CA LYS A 199 3.33 -10.46 17.77
C LYS A 199 1.85 -10.67 18.06
N TYR A 200 0.94 -10.33 17.14
CA TYR A 200 -0.50 -10.32 17.38
C TYR A 200 -1.27 -10.86 16.19
N ALA A 201 -2.24 -11.74 16.46
CA ALA A 201 -3.14 -12.31 15.45
C ALA A 201 -4.58 -12.37 15.97
N LEU A 202 -5.52 -11.88 15.14
CA LEU A 202 -6.96 -11.97 15.32
C LEU A 202 -7.51 -12.92 14.25
N TYR A 203 -8.01 -14.07 14.68
CA TYR A 203 -8.56 -15.09 13.78
C TYR A 203 -10.01 -14.80 13.50
N LEU A 204 -10.39 -14.88 12.22
CA LEU A 204 -11.77 -14.75 11.78
C LEU A 204 -12.51 -16.08 11.96
N ASN A 205 -13.83 -16.04 12.01
CA ASN A 205 -14.67 -17.25 12.06
C ASN A 205 -14.69 -18.02 10.71
N ARG A 206 -14.04 -17.50 9.67
CA ARG A 206 -13.73 -18.22 8.44
C ARG A 206 -12.34 -18.82 8.57
N GLN A 207 -12.25 -20.16 8.46
CA GLN A 207 -10.99 -20.88 8.64
C GLN A 207 -9.86 -20.31 7.76
N MET A 208 -8.66 -20.26 8.32
CA MET A 208 -7.40 -19.85 7.69
C MET A 208 -7.25 -18.35 7.40
N TYR A 209 -8.26 -17.52 7.71
CA TYR A 209 -8.14 -16.07 7.53
C TYR A 209 -7.97 -15.36 8.86
N LEU A 210 -7.00 -14.47 8.91
CA LEU A 210 -6.66 -13.70 10.09
C LEU A 210 -6.21 -12.28 9.74
N ILE A 211 -6.35 -11.39 10.72
CA ILE A 211 -5.77 -10.05 10.73
C ILE A 211 -4.56 -10.14 11.67
N HIS A 212 -3.36 -9.79 11.21
CA HIS A 212 -2.14 -10.00 11.98
C HIS A 212 -1.08 -8.94 11.71
N GLY A 213 -0.10 -8.84 12.59
CA GLY A 213 1.09 -8.03 12.37
C GLY A 213 1.96 -8.60 11.25
N THR A 214 3.17 -8.10 11.12
CA THR A 214 4.13 -8.60 10.13
C THR A 214 5.56 -8.40 10.59
N ASN A 215 6.48 -9.23 10.08
CA ASN A 215 7.92 -8.98 10.13
C ASN A 215 8.44 -8.28 8.86
N LYS A 216 7.53 -7.95 7.92
CA LYS A 216 7.81 -7.22 6.67
C LYS A 216 6.94 -5.96 6.57
N PRO A 217 7.21 -4.90 7.35
CA PRO A 217 6.34 -3.73 7.46
C PRO A 217 6.00 -3.07 6.11
N TYR A 218 6.97 -2.95 5.19
CA TYR A 218 6.74 -2.36 3.87
C TYR A 218 5.83 -3.22 2.95
N SER A 219 5.39 -4.41 3.39
CA SER A 219 4.33 -5.18 2.71
C SER A 219 2.90 -4.72 3.07
N VAL A 220 2.77 -3.74 3.95
CA VAL A 220 1.49 -3.08 4.24
C VAL A 220 1.17 -2.10 3.11
N GLY A 221 -0.04 -2.18 2.59
CA GLY A 221 -0.42 -1.49 1.37
C GLY A 221 -0.01 -2.22 0.09
N LEU A 222 0.29 -3.53 0.17
CA LEU A 222 0.58 -4.39 -0.99
C LEU A 222 -0.30 -5.63 -1.02
N ARG A 223 -0.52 -6.16 -2.21
CA ARG A 223 -1.12 -7.48 -2.47
C ARG A 223 -0.04 -8.56 -2.40
N ALA A 224 0.35 -8.97 -1.20
CA ALA A 224 1.52 -9.83 -1.00
C ALA A 224 1.29 -11.00 -0.01
N SER A 225 0.08 -11.17 0.51
CA SER A 225 -0.22 -12.27 1.43
C SER A 225 -0.84 -13.48 0.71
N ASN A 226 -1.05 -14.56 1.44
CA ASN A 226 -1.83 -15.71 0.97
C ASN A 226 -3.30 -15.63 1.40
N GLY A 227 -3.90 -14.42 1.40
CA GLY A 227 -5.27 -14.14 1.73
C GLY A 227 -5.50 -13.52 3.12
N CYS A 228 -4.53 -13.55 4.02
CA CYS A 228 -4.60 -12.90 5.33
C CYS A 228 -4.39 -11.39 5.21
N ILE A 229 -4.84 -10.66 6.23
CA ILE A 229 -4.76 -9.21 6.31
C ILE A 229 -3.59 -8.83 7.21
N ARG A 230 -2.60 -8.11 6.64
CA ARG A 230 -1.41 -7.65 7.34
C ARG A 230 -1.58 -6.22 7.83
N LEU A 231 -1.10 -5.95 9.04
CA LEU A 231 -1.00 -4.62 9.64
C LEU A 231 0.45 -4.31 9.98
N TYR A 232 0.78 -3.04 10.07
CA TYR A 232 2.02 -2.64 10.75
C TYR A 232 2.08 -3.25 12.16
N PRO A 233 3.26 -3.60 12.67
CA PRO A 233 3.38 -4.22 14.00
C PRO A 233 2.75 -3.38 15.12
N GLU A 234 2.91 -2.06 15.07
CA GLU A 234 2.33 -1.09 15.99
C GLU A 234 0.80 -1.04 15.90
N ASP A 235 0.24 -1.08 14.69
CA ASP A 235 -1.21 -1.07 14.46
C ASP A 235 -1.85 -2.38 14.88
N ALA A 236 -1.20 -3.50 14.62
CA ALA A 236 -1.64 -4.81 15.09
C ALA A 236 -1.70 -4.87 16.63
N SER A 237 -0.76 -4.22 17.32
CA SER A 237 -0.75 -4.11 18.78
C SER A 237 -1.93 -3.28 19.30
N LYS A 238 -2.17 -2.10 18.69
CA LYS A 238 -3.29 -1.22 19.04
C LYS A 238 -4.62 -1.91 18.79
N LEU A 239 -4.81 -2.45 17.59
CA LEU A 239 -6.03 -3.15 17.20
C LEU A 239 -6.30 -4.35 18.11
N TYR A 240 -5.28 -5.16 18.40
CA TYR A 240 -5.40 -6.32 19.28
C TYR A 240 -5.90 -5.94 20.68
N SER A 241 -5.46 -4.82 21.25
CA SER A 241 -5.89 -4.36 22.57
C SER A 241 -7.35 -3.87 22.59
N GLN A 242 -7.81 -3.26 21.49
CA GLN A 242 -9.09 -2.57 21.42
C GLN A 242 -10.25 -3.49 21.00
N ILE A 243 -9.99 -4.48 20.14
CA ILE A 243 -11.05 -5.31 19.56
C ILE A 243 -11.47 -6.44 20.50
N PRO A 244 -12.76 -6.55 20.89
CA PRO A 244 -13.26 -7.69 21.65
C PRO A 244 -13.42 -8.96 20.79
N LEU A 245 -13.65 -10.08 21.43
CA LEU A 245 -14.14 -11.29 20.75
C LEU A 245 -15.55 -11.06 20.21
N ASN A 246 -15.88 -11.76 19.14
CA ASN A 246 -17.15 -11.65 18.41
C ASN A 246 -17.39 -10.29 17.72
N GLU A 247 -16.40 -9.38 17.72
CA GLU A 247 -16.52 -8.13 16.98
C GLU A 247 -16.83 -8.40 15.51
N PRO A 248 -17.85 -7.74 14.91
CA PRO A 248 -18.19 -7.94 13.51
C PRO A 248 -17.10 -7.41 12.60
N VAL A 249 -16.88 -8.12 11.48
CA VAL A 249 -15.93 -7.79 10.43
C VAL A 249 -16.64 -7.84 9.08
N TYR A 250 -16.68 -6.71 8.39
CA TYR A 250 -17.27 -6.59 7.05
C TYR A 250 -16.13 -6.35 6.04
N ILE A 251 -15.92 -7.30 5.14
CA ILE A 251 -14.91 -7.18 4.09
C ILE A 251 -15.62 -6.89 2.77
N VAL A 252 -15.36 -5.72 2.22
CA VAL A 252 -15.91 -5.22 0.96
C VAL A 252 -14.79 -4.94 -0.05
N ASN A 253 -15.15 -4.87 -1.34
CA ASN A 253 -14.24 -4.51 -2.41
C ASN A 253 -14.87 -3.39 -3.24
N GLN A 254 -14.65 -2.15 -2.82
CA GLN A 254 -15.28 -0.94 -3.35
C GLN A 254 -14.22 0.01 -3.89
N PRO A 255 -13.86 -0.08 -5.19
CA PRO A 255 -12.84 0.76 -5.78
C PRO A 255 -13.31 2.21 -6.02
N TYR A 256 -14.62 2.45 -6.04
CA TYR A 256 -15.19 3.77 -6.25
C TYR A 256 -16.13 4.12 -5.10
N LEU A 257 -15.80 5.18 -4.38
CA LEU A 257 -16.53 5.64 -3.21
C LEU A 257 -17.02 7.07 -3.43
N VAL A 258 -18.29 7.30 -3.13
CA VAL A 258 -18.89 8.65 -3.10
C VAL A 258 -19.22 8.97 -1.66
N GLY A 259 -18.76 10.12 -1.19
CA GLY A 259 -18.96 10.59 0.18
C GLY A 259 -19.34 12.05 0.23
N TRP A 260 -19.64 12.52 1.42
CA TRP A 260 -20.17 13.82 1.70
C TRP A 260 -19.47 14.47 2.86
N ARG A 261 -19.16 15.75 2.78
CA ARG A 261 -18.69 16.57 3.90
C ARG A 261 -18.99 18.05 3.64
N ASP A 262 -19.54 18.74 4.63
CA ASP A 262 -19.82 20.18 4.57
C ASP A 262 -20.63 20.59 3.31
N GLY A 263 -21.63 19.79 2.93
CA GLY A 263 -22.47 20.05 1.75
C GLY A 263 -21.79 19.77 0.41
N VAL A 264 -20.54 19.29 0.39
CA VAL A 264 -19.77 19.00 -0.82
C VAL A 264 -19.73 17.50 -1.07
N VAL A 265 -19.98 17.09 -2.31
CA VAL A 265 -19.87 15.70 -2.77
C VAL A 265 -18.43 15.40 -3.24
N TYR A 266 -17.90 14.26 -2.78
CA TYR A 266 -16.56 13.78 -3.11
C TYR A 266 -16.63 12.43 -3.80
N LEU A 267 -15.74 12.23 -4.76
CA LEU A 267 -15.46 10.93 -5.38
C LEU A 267 -14.04 10.52 -5.05
N GLN A 268 -13.88 9.29 -4.57
CA GLN A 268 -12.58 8.64 -4.37
C GLN A 268 -12.52 7.42 -5.25
N ALA A 269 -11.49 7.32 -6.10
CA ALA A 269 -11.28 6.20 -6.99
C ALA A 269 -9.93 5.56 -6.72
N TYR A 270 -9.93 4.24 -6.61
CA TYR A 270 -8.74 3.40 -6.52
C TYR A 270 -8.55 2.65 -7.83
N ARG A 271 -7.32 2.31 -8.18
CA ARG A 271 -7.05 1.41 -9.29
C ARG A 271 -7.70 0.06 -9.01
N SER A 272 -8.47 -0.42 -9.98
CA SER A 272 -9.17 -1.71 -9.84
C SER A 272 -8.18 -2.85 -9.97
N HIS A 273 -8.38 -3.90 -9.19
CA HIS A 273 -7.65 -5.15 -9.34
C HIS A 273 -8.32 -6.02 -10.42
N GLU A 274 -7.54 -6.87 -11.11
CA GLU A 274 -7.98 -7.71 -12.23
C GLU A 274 -9.21 -8.60 -11.94
N GLU A 275 -9.50 -8.87 -10.66
CA GLU A 275 -10.63 -9.67 -10.20
C GLU A 275 -11.99 -8.97 -10.34
N LEU A 276 -12.00 -7.67 -10.65
CA LEU A 276 -13.20 -6.87 -10.79
C LEU A 276 -13.45 -6.49 -12.25
N ASN A 277 -14.72 -6.54 -12.67
CA ASN A 277 -15.13 -5.99 -13.95
C ASN A 277 -15.18 -4.45 -13.87
N GLU A 278 -14.03 -3.83 -14.07
CA GLU A 278 -13.84 -2.38 -13.96
C GLU A 278 -14.81 -1.59 -14.86
N LYS A 279 -15.02 -2.06 -16.10
CA LYS A 279 -15.93 -1.44 -17.08
C LYS A 279 -17.37 -1.37 -16.53
N SER A 280 -17.84 -2.47 -15.94
CA SER A 280 -19.17 -2.53 -15.32
C SER A 280 -19.27 -1.64 -14.09
N LEU A 281 -18.24 -1.63 -13.24
CA LEU A 281 -18.21 -0.80 -12.03
C LEU A 281 -18.20 0.70 -12.39
N LYS A 282 -17.38 1.14 -13.32
CA LYS A 282 -17.36 2.54 -13.81
C LYS A 282 -18.70 2.93 -14.41
N LYS A 283 -19.35 2.04 -15.18
CA LYS A 283 -20.71 2.28 -15.70
C LYS A 283 -21.72 2.48 -14.57
N THR A 284 -21.67 1.64 -13.54
CA THR A 284 -22.57 1.74 -12.38
C THR A 284 -22.37 3.04 -11.62
N VAL A 285 -21.12 3.44 -11.36
CA VAL A 285 -20.81 4.72 -10.68
C VAL A 285 -21.37 5.90 -11.47
N ARG A 286 -21.15 5.94 -12.79
CA ARG A 286 -21.67 7.01 -13.65
C ARG A 286 -23.21 7.09 -13.59
N ALA A 287 -23.87 5.94 -13.69
CA ALA A 287 -25.34 5.90 -13.63
C ALA A 287 -25.87 6.42 -12.29
N ASN A 288 -25.23 6.05 -11.19
CA ASN A 288 -25.60 6.49 -9.86
C ASN A 288 -25.33 7.99 -9.64
N LEU A 289 -24.20 8.51 -10.12
CA LEU A 289 -23.91 9.94 -10.05
C LEU A 289 -24.88 10.77 -10.90
N LYS A 290 -25.27 10.30 -12.11
CA LYS A 290 -26.28 10.95 -12.93
C LYS A 290 -27.64 11.00 -12.24
N LYS A 291 -28.05 9.87 -11.64
CA LYS A 291 -29.30 9.86 -10.87
C LYS A 291 -29.23 10.82 -9.70
N TRP A 292 -28.13 10.80 -8.95
CA TRP A 292 -27.93 11.70 -7.82
C TRP A 292 -27.99 13.19 -8.25
N GLU A 293 -27.30 13.55 -9.35
CA GLU A 293 -27.31 14.91 -9.93
C GLU A 293 -28.74 15.38 -10.22
N GLN A 294 -29.58 14.49 -10.76
CA GLN A 294 -31.00 14.77 -11.04
C GLN A 294 -31.82 14.90 -9.74
N ASP A 295 -31.66 13.95 -8.80
CA ASP A 295 -32.44 13.91 -7.56
C ASP A 295 -32.11 15.10 -6.64
N GLN A 296 -30.87 15.61 -6.66
CA GLN A 296 -30.43 16.72 -5.83
C GLN A 296 -30.50 18.08 -6.55
N ASN A 297 -30.79 18.09 -7.84
CA ASN A 297 -30.72 19.28 -8.70
C ASN A 297 -29.39 20.05 -8.56
N GLN A 298 -28.29 19.30 -8.33
CA GLN A 298 -26.94 19.85 -8.16
C GLN A 298 -26.04 19.35 -9.28
N PRO A 299 -25.60 20.24 -10.19
CA PRO A 299 -24.76 19.86 -11.34
C PRO A 299 -23.39 19.32 -10.89
N LEU A 300 -22.91 18.32 -11.60
CA LEU A 300 -21.60 17.68 -11.39
C LEU A 300 -20.61 18.05 -12.50
N ASP A 301 -19.34 18.09 -12.15
CA ASP A 301 -18.23 18.23 -13.09
C ASP A 301 -17.86 16.87 -13.69
N TRP A 302 -18.51 16.52 -14.80
CA TRP A 302 -18.31 15.23 -15.47
C TRP A 302 -16.91 15.07 -16.05
N GLY A 303 -16.24 16.16 -16.47
CA GLY A 303 -14.85 16.10 -16.92
C GLY A 303 -13.91 15.69 -15.78
N LYS A 304 -14.10 16.28 -14.61
CA LYS A 304 -13.36 15.92 -13.40
C LYS A 304 -13.65 14.49 -12.93
N ILE A 305 -14.92 14.07 -12.96
CA ILE A 305 -15.32 12.71 -12.61
C ILE A 305 -14.60 11.69 -13.49
N GLU A 306 -14.59 11.89 -14.82
CA GLU A 306 -13.91 10.98 -15.74
C GLU A 306 -12.41 10.92 -15.48
N ARG A 307 -11.76 12.04 -15.22
CA ARG A 307 -10.34 12.10 -14.85
C ARG A 307 -10.08 11.33 -13.55
N ILE A 308 -10.87 11.52 -12.50
CA ILE A 308 -10.75 10.78 -11.23
C ILE A 308 -10.88 9.27 -11.45
N LEU A 309 -11.88 8.84 -12.25
CA LEU A 309 -12.10 7.43 -12.54
C LEU A 309 -10.98 6.81 -13.39
N GLN A 310 -10.30 7.60 -14.21
CA GLN A 310 -9.19 7.15 -15.04
C GLN A 310 -7.88 7.05 -14.26
N GLU A 311 -7.54 8.09 -13.49
CA GLU A 311 -6.26 8.17 -12.76
C GLU A 311 -6.21 7.25 -11.55
N GLY A 312 -7.31 7.11 -10.81
CA GLY A 312 -7.39 6.21 -9.64
C GLY A 312 -6.37 6.53 -8.56
N LEU A 313 -6.19 7.83 -8.25
CA LEU A 313 -5.18 8.33 -7.32
C LEU A 313 -5.42 7.95 -5.84
N GLY A 314 -6.60 7.39 -5.52
CA GLY A 314 -6.97 7.07 -4.14
C GLY A 314 -7.24 8.27 -3.25
N ILE A 315 -7.42 9.47 -3.81
CA ILE A 315 -7.65 10.72 -3.09
C ILE A 315 -9.12 11.14 -3.25
N PRO A 316 -9.85 11.46 -2.17
CA PRO A 316 -11.18 12.06 -2.26
C PRO A 316 -11.10 13.46 -2.88
N LEU A 317 -11.81 13.67 -3.99
CA LEU A 317 -11.82 14.94 -4.70
C LEU A 317 -13.26 15.46 -4.84
N PRO A 318 -13.50 16.78 -4.67
CA PRO A 318 -14.82 17.38 -4.82
C PRO A 318 -15.25 17.33 -6.28
N ILE A 319 -16.49 16.90 -6.55
CA ILE A 319 -17.00 16.68 -7.90
C ILE A 319 -18.22 17.55 -8.28
N ALA A 320 -18.69 18.43 -7.41
CA ALA A 320 -19.73 19.39 -7.77
C ALA A 320 -19.19 20.40 -8.80
N ALA A 321 -20.06 20.87 -9.72
CA ALA A 321 -19.71 21.92 -10.65
C ALA A 321 -19.32 23.20 -9.89
N GLY A 322 -18.33 23.94 -10.40
CA GLY A 322 -17.79 25.12 -9.75
C GLY A 322 -16.77 24.87 -8.65
N THR A 323 -16.53 23.61 -8.24
CA THR A 323 -15.42 23.29 -7.32
C THR A 323 -14.07 23.40 -8.05
N PRO A 324 -12.96 23.72 -7.33
CA PRO A 324 -11.64 23.90 -7.96
C PRO A 324 -11.19 22.68 -8.78
N PRO A 325 -10.46 22.84 -9.88
CA PRO A 325 -9.89 21.73 -10.66
C PRO A 325 -8.94 20.89 -9.80
N ILE A 326 -8.73 19.61 -10.18
CA ILE A 326 -7.93 18.65 -9.41
C ILE A 326 -6.57 19.22 -9.02
N ASP A 327 -5.85 19.79 -9.98
CA ASP A 327 -4.50 20.31 -9.76
C ASP A 327 -4.47 21.48 -8.76
N ALA A 328 -5.52 22.33 -8.76
CA ALA A 328 -5.66 23.39 -7.77
C ALA A 328 -5.99 22.85 -6.37
N VAL A 329 -6.83 21.80 -6.28
CA VAL A 329 -7.13 21.13 -5.00
C VAL A 329 -5.85 20.54 -4.42
N LEU A 330 -5.05 19.83 -5.22
CA LEU A 330 -3.79 19.22 -4.78
C LEU A 330 -2.73 20.26 -4.44
N ALA A 331 -2.61 21.34 -5.23
CA ALA A 331 -1.70 22.45 -4.94
C ALA A 331 -2.05 23.19 -3.64
N GLY A 332 -3.33 23.23 -3.26
CA GLY A 332 -3.82 23.79 -2.00
C GLY A 332 -3.57 22.92 -0.78
N ALA A 333 -2.90 21.76 -0.90
CA ALA A 333 -2.57 20.89 0.23
C ALA A 333 -1.74 21.64 1.29
N GLN A 334 -2.13 21.52 2.55
CA GLN A 334 -1.48 22.23 3.65
C GLN A 334 -0.09 21.65 3.92
N PRO A 335 0.95 22.50 4.10
CA PRO A 335 2.27 22.04 4.48
C PRO A 335 2.25 21.30 5.83
N ILE A 336 2.92 20.16 5.89
CA ILE A 336 3.13 19.39 7.11
C ILE A 336 4.62 19.48 7.47
N ALA A 337 4.91 19.70 8.76
CA ALA A 337 6.29 19.69 9.23
C ALA A 337 6.90 18.27 9.09
N ARG A 338 8.05 18.19 8.43
CA ARG A 338 8.80 16.94 8.34
C ARG A 338 9.43 16.65 9.73
N PRO A 339 9.31 15.43 10.27
CA PRO A 339 10.02 15.05 11.48
C PRO A 339 11.52 14.87 11.22
N ASP A 340 12.35 14.98 12.25
CA ASP A 340 13.81 14.73 12.15
C ASP A 340 14.11 13.29 11.70
N LYS A 341 13.28 12.32 12.10
CA LYS A 341 13.38 10.92 11.74
C LYS A 341 11.99 10.32 11.49
N TRP A 342 11.88 9.54 10.41
CA TRP A 342 10.65 8.78 10.14
C TRP A 342 10.46 7.65 11.13
N PHE A 343 9.23 7.41 11.52
CA PHE A 343 8.91 6.27 12.38
C PHE A 343 9.23 4.95 11.65
N GLY A 344 10.01 4.10 12.31
CA GLY A 344 10.39 2.79 11.76
C GLY A 344 11.40 2.84 10.62
N GLN A 345 11.96 4.00 10.31
CA GLN A 345 13.05 4.14 9.35
C GLN A 345 14.23 3.24 9.73
N PRO A 346 14.75 2.43 8.79
CA PRO A 346 15.90 1.58 9.05
C PRO A 346 17.13 2.39 9.49
N GLU A 347 17.91 1.83 10.40
CA GLU A 347 19.20 2.44 10.74
C GLU A 347 20.18 2.29 9.58
N SER A 348 20.90 3.37 9.29
CA SER A 348 21.94 3.33 8.26
C SER A 348 23.00 2.29 8.58
N ALA A 349 23.41 1.53 7.59
CA ALA A 349 24.44 0.51 7.74
C ALA A 349 25.76 1.15 8.21
N ARG A 350 26.23 0.79 9.42
CA ARG A 350 27.51 1.25 9.95
C ARG A 350 28.66 0.44 9.37
N LYS A 351 29.69 1.08 8.85
CA LYS A 351 30.91 0.39 8.43
C LYS A 351 31.61 -0.24 9.64
N ALA A 352 31.87 -1.55 9.60
CA ALA A 352 32.70 -2.22 10.59
C ALA A 352 33.91 -2.87 9.91
N SER A 353 35.11 -2.59 10.41
CA SER A 353 36.37 -3.06 9.83
C SER A 353 36.55 -4.59 9.84
N ASN A 354 35.85 -5.28 10.73
CA ASN A 354 35.95 -6.74 10.92
C ASN A 354 34.63 -7.48 10.70
N GLY A 355 33.64 -6.90 10.00
CA GLY A 355 32.35 -7.52 9.71
C GLY A 355 32.42 -8.45 8.49
N TRP A 356 31.48 -9.41 8.45
CA TRP A 356 31.18 -10.15 7.23
C TRP A 356 30.24 -9.31 6.37
N TYR A 357 30.51 -9.28 5.06
CA TYR A 357 29.66 -8.55 4.11
C TYR A 357 29.21 -9.48 2.99
N VAL A 358 28.23 -9.03 2.24
CA VAL A 358 27.74 -9.66 1.00
C VAL A 358 27.73 -8.61 -0.10
N SER A 359 28.45 -8.86 -1.20
CA SER A 359 28.25 -8.12 -2.43
C SER A 359 26.93 -8.58 -3.04
N ALA A 360 25.91 -7.77 -2.96
CA ALA A 360 24.57 -8.07 -3.47
C ALA A 360 24.49 -7.88 -4.98
N ALA A 361 25.10 -6.80 -5.50
CA ALA A 361 25.15 -6.52 -6.94
C ALA A 361 26.31 -5.56 -7.26
N VAL A 362 26.70 -5.53 -8.54
CA VAL A 362 27.61 -4.51 -9.11
C VAL A 362 26.92 -3.92 -10.34
N MET A 363 26.68 -2.62 -10.34
CA MET A 363 25.83 -1.92 -11.30
C MET A 363 26.60 -0.77 -11.97
N SER A 364 26.26 -0.44 -13.22
CA SER A 364 26.82 0.73 -13.91
C SER A 364 26.13 2.03 -13.50
N SER A 365 24.86 1.96 -13.08
CA SER A 365 24.08 3.12 -12.62
C SER A 365 24.16 3.26 -11.11
N GLU A 366 24.58 4.41 -10.63
CA GLU A 366 24.56 4.77 -9.21
C GLU A 366 23.14 4.80 -8.64
N THR A 367 22.22 5.42 -9.36
CA THR A 367 20.81 5.50 -8.99
C THR A 367 20.20 4.09 -8.81
N ALA A 368 20.49 3.16 -9.73
CA ALA A 368 20.01 1.78 -9.61
C ALA A 368 20.62 1.07 -8.38
N ALA A 369 21.89 1.32 -8.09
CA ALA A 369 22.57 0.77 -6.91
C ALA A 369 21.99 1.35 -5.61
N GLN A 370 21.75 2.67 -5.56
CA GLN A 370 21.13 3.34 -4.40
C GLN A 370 19.71 2.82 -4.17
N ARG A 371 18.91 2.66 -5.23
CA ARG A 371 17.55 2.08 -5.15
C ARG A 371 17.58 0.65 -4.58
N LEU A 372 18.50 -0.20 -5.05
CA LEU A 372 18.66 -1.54 -4.51
C LEU A 372 19.07 -1.53 -3.02
N ALA A 373 19.98 -0.65 -2.63
CA ALA A 373 20.38 -0.50 -1.24
C ALA A 373 19.20 -0.05 -0.36
N ALA A 374 18.38 0.90 -0.83
CA ALA A 374 17.16 1.33 -0.16
C ALA A 374 16.16 0.16 0.01
N ILE A 375 15.92 -0.61 -1.05
CA ILE A 375 15.05 -1.80 -1.00
C ILE A 375 15.56 -2.81 0.03
N LEU A 376 16.87 -3.10 0.06
CA LEU A 376 17.46 -4.06 1.01
C LEU A 376 17.31 -3.61 2.46
N ASN A 377 17.51 -2.33 2.73
CA ASN A 377 17.35 -1.75 4.05
C ASN A 377 15.90 -1.87 4.58
N HIS A 378 14.92 -1.91 3.68
CA HIS A 378 13.50 -2.03 4.00
C HIS A 378 12.98 -3.48 3.96
N GLN A 379 13.80 -4.47 3.56
CA GLN A 379 13.44 -5.88 3.64
C GLN A 379 13.10 -6.28 5.09
N GLY A 380 12.18 -7.20 5.26
CA GLY A 380 11.82 -7.70 6.59
C GLY A 380 12.28 -9.15 6.81
N PRO A 381 13.15 -9.41 7.77
CA PRO A 381 13.97 -8.46 8.56
C PRO A 381 14.91 -7.65 7.68
N PRO A 382 15.30 -6.42 8.06
CA PRO A 382 16.18 -5.58 7.26
C PRO A 382 17.49 -6.26 6.88
N ILE A 383 17.94 -6.03 5.65
CA ILE A 383 19.30 -6.37 5.20
C ILE A 383 20.07 -5.06 5.08
N PRO A 384 20.87 -4.68 6.10
CA PRO A 384 21.59 -3.41 6.06
C PRO A 384 22.44 -3.35 4.79
N ALA A 385 22.30 -2.32 3.96
CA ALA A 385 22.99 -2.19 2.69
C ALA A 385 23.42 -0.74 2.43
N GLN A 386 24.53 -0.62 1.69
CA GLN A 386 25.08 0.66 1.25
C GLN A 386 25.72 0.50 -0.13
N VAL A 387 25.88 1.62 -0.84
CA VAL A 387 26.60 1.67 -2.11
C VAL A 387 28.04 2.08 -1.85
N VAL A 388 28.97 1.40 -2.51
CA VAL A 388 30.40 1.76 -2.50
C VAL A 388 30.91 1.84 -3.94
N PRO A 389 31.81 2.80 -4.26
CA PRO A 389 32.45 2.87 -5.57
C PRO A 389 33.28 1.61 -5.87
N SER A 390 33.28 1.14 -7.10
CA SER A 390 34.06 -0.01 -7.57
C SER A 390 34.60 0.25 -8.99
N GLY A 391 35.62 1.07 -9.10
CA GLY A 391 36.07 1.64 -10.36
C GLY A 391 34.98 2.54 -10.96
N GLU A 392 34.63 2.32 -12.23
CA GLU A 392 33.52 3.02 -12.92
C GLU A 392 32.13 2.45 -12.58
N ARG A 393 32.02 1.53 -11.61
CA ARG A 393 30.79 0.86 -11.22
C ARG A 393 30.44 1.15 -9.76
N HIS A 394 29.22 0.80 -9.40
CA HIS A 394 28.64 0.97 -8.08
C HIS A 394 28.31 -0.40 -7.50
N GLN A 395 28.96 -0.78 -6.39
CA GLN A 395 28.74 -2.04 -5.72
C GLN A 395 27.77 -1.86 -4.55
N VAL A 396 26.72 -2.66 -4.52
CA VAL A 396 25.81 -2.72 -3.38
C VAL A 396 26.32 -3.78 -2.41
N ILE A 397 26.67 -3.32 -1.20
CA ILE A 397 27.22 -4.16 -0.13
C ILE A 397 26.24 -4.23 1.01
N ALA A 398 25.84 -5.46 1.35
CA ALA A 398 24.99 -5.76 2.49
C ALA A 398 25.86 -6.15 3.70
N GLY A 399 25.49 -5.72 4.90
CA GLY A 399 26.18 -5.95 6.16
C GLY A 399 26.53 -4.64 6.87
N PRO A 400 27.32 -4.67 7.98
CA PRO A 400 28.10 -5.83 8.45
C PRO A 400 27.26 -6.92 9.13
N PHE A 401 27.60 -8.17 8.89
CA PHE A 401 27.05 -9.32 9.60
C PHE A 401 28.05 -9.82 10.65
N GLY A 402 27.54 -10.25 11.81
CA GLY A 402 28.39 -10.68 12.93
C GLY A 402 29.20 -11.96 12.66
N ASN A 403 28.75 -12.83 11.73
CA ASN A 403 29.40 -14.09 11.41
C ASN A 403 29.04 -14.60 10.00
N ALA A 404 29.77 -15.64 9.56
CA ALA A 404 29.57 -16.26 8.24
C ALA A 404 28.16 -16.86 8.07
N LYS A 405 27.53 -17.37 9.13
CA LYS A 405 26.17 -17.95 9.07
C LYS A 405 25.15 -16.88 8.75
N ALA A 406 25.24 -15.71 9.39
CA ALA A 406 24.37 -14.57 9.12
C ALA A 406 24.54 -14.05 7.67
N ALA A 407 25.78 -13.97 7.17
CA ALA A 407 26.06 -13.62 5.78
C ALA A 407 25.47 -14.64 4.79
N LYS A 408 25.59 -15.95 5.06
CA LYS A 408 24.96 -17.01 4.24
C LYS A 408 23.43 -16.89 4.24
N THR A 409 22.83 -16.55 5.38
CA THR A 409 21.38 -16.30 5.47
C THR A 409 20.96 -15.11 4.61
N ALA A 410 21.75 -14.03 4.62
CA ALA A 410 21.51 -12.88 3.76
C ALA A 410 21.60 -13.23 2.25
N VAL A 411 22.63 -14.02 1.85
CA VAL A 411 22.75 -14.50 0.46
C VAL A 411 21.51 -15.31 0.05
N LYS A 412 21.06 -16.25 0.91
CA LYS A 412 19.84 -17.01 0.64
C LYS A 412 18.62 -16.10 0.45
N ARG A 413 18.46 -15.10 1.31
CA ARG A 413 17.36 -14.13 1.20
C ARG A 413 17.45 -13.27 -0.06
N LEU A 414 18.66 -12.81 -0.43
CA LEU A 414 18.87 -12.10 -1.69
C LEU A 414 18.40 -12.93 -2.88
N LYS A 415 18.71 -14.24 -2.87
CA LYS A 415 18.29 -15.16 -3.94
C LYS A 415 16.79 -15.38 -3.98
N VAL A 416 16.16 -15.65 -2.83
CA VAL A 416 14.74 -15.99 -2.73
C VAL A 416 13.84 -14.76 -2.91
N ASP A 417 14.18 -13.65 -2.24
CA ASP A 417 13.34 -12.46 -2.21
C ASP A 417 13.52 -11.56 -3.45
N LEU A 418 14.72 -11.56 -4.08
CA LEU A 418 15.09 -10.61 -5.14
C LEU A 418 15.77 -11.24 -6.37
N GLU A 419 15.91 -12.56 -6.40
CA GLU A 419 16.61 -13.32 -7.47
C GLU A 419 18.07 -12.87 -7.68
N LEU A 420 18.73 -12.33 -6.64
CA LEU A 420 20.10 -11.84 -6.68
C LEU A 420 21.08 -12.91 -6.20
N ASP A 421 22.18 -13.09 -6.95
CA ASP A 421 23.27 -13.98 -6.59
C ASP A 421 24.34 -13.22 -5.77
N GLY A 422 24.15 -13.19 -4.45
CA GLY A 422 25.05 -12.52 -3.52
C GLY A 422 26.36 -13.26 -3.31
N ARG A 423 27.49 -12.54 -3.21
CA ARG A 423 28.81 -13.09 -2.91
C ARG A 423 29.28 -12.68 -1.51
N ILE A 424 29.64 -13.66 -0.67
CA ILE A 424 30.16 -13.40 0.67
C ILE A 424 31.58 -12.81 0.61
N LEU A 425 31.78 -11.74 1.38
CA LEU A 425 33.05 -11.07 1.59
C LEU A 425 33.50 -11.25 3.05
N PRO A 426 34.55 -12.04 3.33
CA PRO A 426 35.04 -12.25 4.69
C PRO A 426 35.73 -10.99 5.24
N PRO A 427 35.92 -10.88 6.58
CA PRO A 427 36.48 -9.67 7.22
C PRO A 427 37.83 -9.21 6.69
N LYS A 428 38.71 -10.11 6.25
CA LYS A 428 40.00 -9.79 5.65
C LYS A 428 39.88 -9.20 4.22
N ALA A 429 38.79 -9.47 3.52
CA ALA A 429 38.51 -8.95 2.19
C ALA A 429 37.95 -7.52 2.21
N SER A 430 37.54 -6.99 3.36
CA SER A 430 37.06 -5.61 3.50
C SER A 430 38.12 -4.55 3.16
N ARG A 431 39.42 -4.88 3.18
CA ARG A 431 40.52 -4.05 2.68
C ARG A 431 40.63 -4.05 1.14
N GLN A 432 39.94 -4.98 0.46
CA GLN A 432 39.93 -5.10 -1.01
C GLN A 432 38.65 -4.53 -1.66
N LEU A 433 37.81 -3.83 -0.91
CA LEU A 433 36.59 -3.19 -1.44
C LEU A 433 36.86 -2.07 -2.48
N SER A 434 38.15 -1.74 -2.73
CA SER A 434 38.62 -0.82 -3.75
C SER A 434 39.00 -1.50 -5.07
N ARG A 435 39.01 -2.85 -5.17
CA ARG A 435 39.32 -3.56 -6.42
C ARG A 435 38.08 -4.16 -7.03
N PRO A 436 37.77 -3.92 -8.32
CA PRO A 436 36.62 -4.53 -8.97
C PRO A 436 36.77 -6.06 -8.98
N PRO A 437 35.75 -6.85 -8.59
CA PRO A 437 35.77 -8.28 -8.82
C PRO A 437 35.70 -8.54 -10.33
N ASN A 438 36.59 -9.41 -10.86
CA ASN A 438 36.44 -9.99 -12.19
C ASN A 438 35.21 -10.91 -12.19
N LEU A 439 34.04 -10.36 -12.46
CA LEU A 439 32.82 -11.13 -12.67
C LEU A 439 32.53 -11.19 -14.17
N PRO A 440 32.19 -12.36 -14.72
CA PRO A 440 31.70 -12.44 -16.09
C PRO A 440 30.44 -11.62 -16.26
N PRO A 441 30.17 -11.04 -17.46
CA PRO A 441 29.00 -10.21 -17.67
C PRO A 441 27.73 -10.99 -17.38
N GLY A 442 27.08 -10.63 -16.27
CA GLY A 442 25.87 -11.28 -15.81
C GLY A 442 24.71 -11.02 -16.76
N LYS A 443 23.98 -12.07 -17.13
CA LYS A 443 22.69 -11.99 -17.82
C LYS A 443 21.75 -11.09 -17.02
N ARG A 444 21.22 -10.07 -17.67
CA ARG A 444 20.23 -9.16 -17.11
C ARG A 444 18.98 -9.94 -16.73
N VAL A 445 18.60 -9.88 -15.46
CA VAL A 445 17.23 -10.20 -15.05
C VAL A 445 16.82 -9.18 -13.97
N PHE A 446 16.40 -8.01 -14.40
CA PHE A 446 15.52 -7.19 -13.60
C PHE A 446 14.08 -7.46 -14.06
N ARG A 447 13.39 -8.35 -13.40
CA ARG A 447 11.93 -8.29 -13.37
C ARG A 447 11.57 -7.27 -12.29
N THR A 448 11.42 -6.01 -12.71
CA THR A 448 10.68 -5.03 -11.92
C THR A 448 9.33 -5.64 -11.59
N TYR A 449 8.87 -5.47 -10.37
CA TYR A 449 7.44 -5.51 -10.02
C TYR A 449 6.76 -4.35 -10.77
N ARG A 450 6.63 -4.51 -12.08
CA ARG A 450 5.72 -3.70 -12.87
C ARG A 450 4.34 -4.30 -12.68
N SER A 451 3.44 -3.52 -12.11
CA SER A 451 2.03 -3.64 -12.45
C SER A 451 1.95 -3.64 -13.99
N ARG A 452 1.31 -4.64 -14.55
CA ARG A 452 1.03 -4.76 -15.98
C ARG A 452 0.03 -3.68 -16.41
N THR A 453 0.50 -2.46 -16.62
CA THR A 453 -0.32 -1.41 -17.22
C THR A 453 0.59 -0.42 -17.91
N ASP A 454 1.28 -0.80 -18.96
CA ASP A 454 1.79 0.12 -19.98
C ASP A 454 2.29 -0.71 -21.17
N GLN A 455 1.38 -1.02 -22.07
CA GLN A 455 1.71 -1.17 -23.49
C GLN A 455 0.97 -0.06 -24.24
N PRO A 456 1.66 0.77 -25.01
CA PRO A 456 0.99 1.65 -25.96
C PRO A 456 0.42 0.80 -27.12
N GLU A 457 -0.83 1.02 -27.45
CA GLU A 457 -1.42 0.57 -28.72
C GLU A 457 -0.81 1.39 -29.86
N ASP A 458 0.15 0.83 -30.56
CA ASP A 458 0.53 1.33 -31.88
C ASP A 458 -0.41 0.75 -32.92
N GLY A 459 -1.39 1.57 -33.29
CA GLY A 459 -2.19 1.37 -34.49
C GLY A 459 -1.46 1.96 -35.69
N THR A 460 -1.07 1.12 -36.63
CA THR A 460 -1.04 1.48 -38.06
C THR A 460 -1.25 0.23 -38.87
N GLY A 461 -2.31 0.27 -39.67
CA GLY A 461 -2.62 -0.74 -40.69
C GLY A 461 -1.66 -0.70 -41.85
N GLY A 462 -1.51 -1.83 -42.46
CA GLY A 462 -0.76 -2.00 -43.72
C GLY A 462 -1.00 -3.36 -44.33
N ASN A 463 -1.86 -3.38 -45.27
CA ASN A 463 -2.27 -4.44 -46.23
C ASN A 463 -1.08 -5.01 -47.01
N GLY A 464 -1.04 -6.32 -47.28
CA GLY A 464 -0.10 -6.87 -48.28
C GLY A 464 0.10 -8.38 -48.27
N ASN A 465 -0.80 -9.04 -48.81
CA ASN A 465 -0.89 -10.20 -49.72
C ASN A 465 0.35 -11.09 -50.01
N ARG A 466 0.10 -12.42 -50.02
CA ARG A 466 0.64 -13.55 -50.80
C ARG A 466 1.94 -14.21 -50.37
N GLY A 467 1.83 -15.54 -50.33
CA GLY A 467 2.88 -16.47 -50.76
C GLY A 467 3.02 -17.72 -49.93
N ASP A 468 2.35 -18.72 -50.35
CA ASP A 468 2.57 -20.16 -50.31
C ASP A 468 4.02 -20.60 -50.05
N GLU A 469 4.26 -21.58 -49.21
CA GLU A 469 4.81 -22.90 -49.55
C GLU A 469 5.28 -23.70 -48.33
N ARG A 470 4.93 -24.93 -48.44
CA ARG A 470 5.26 -26.07 -47.58
C ARG A 470 6.77 -26.31 -47.45
N LEU A 471 7.21 -26.94 -46.36
CA LEU A 471 7.85 -28.27 -46.33
C LEU A 471 8.51 -28.55 -44.98
N ARG A 472 8.02 -29.58 -44.33
CA ARG A 472 8.59 -30.78 -43.72
C ARG A 472 9.97 -30.72 -43.02
N SER A 473 9.94 -31.35 -41.83
CA SER A 473 10.84 -32.35 -41.23
C SER A 473 12.17 -31.86 -40.64
N ARG A 474 12.31 -31.93 -39.37
CA ARG A 474 12.83 -33.00 -38.51
C ARG A 474 12.74 -32.55 -37.04
#